data_0c123382945d4571568e58a8406c4288
#
_entry.id   0c123382945d4571568e58a8406c4288
#
_cell.length_a   1.000
_cell.length_b   1.000
_cell.length_c   1.000
_cell.angle_alpha   90.00
_cell.angle_beta   90.00
_cell.angle_gamma   90.00
#
_symmetry.space_group_name_H-M   'P 1'
#
loop_
_entity.id
_entity.type
_entity.pdbx_description
1 polymer ?
#
loop_
_entity_poly.entity_id
_entity_poly.type
_entity_poly.pdbx_seq_one_letter_code
_entity_poly.pdbx_strand_id
1 'polypeptide(L)'
;MNLKLIKSLVVAGSVVVLFTINACNTDPKDGDQNDSDTTKQTVKVNNNFDMDSAYAYVQKQVDFGPRVPNTASHRACGDWLEKQLKTYCDTVYTQAFIAKSFKGDNWNARNFIGVFNPKSTNRLLLCAHWDTRPWADQDSINPTTPSDGASDGASGVGILLEVARQLHAEKPEMGIDIIFFDVEDGGSNDNSVEKSWCLGSQYWANHQHVKDYRARNGILLDMVGGYNAVFAREQMSIIFDNYFLTRVWETASSMGYGNFFINYSKDGITDDHVYVTYEGKVPTIDIIAFEVRSKSGFPFYWHTHDDNMKAIDKNTLCAVGKTVLQVVRLANVNHFY
;
A
#
# COMPACT_ATOMS: atom_id res chain seq x y z
N MET A 1 -8.18 -58.04 8.54
CA MET A 1 -7.03 -58.62 7.83
C MET A 1 -5.84 -57.72 8.05
N ASN A 2 -4.77 -58.24 8.58
CA ASN A 2 -3.71 -57.63 9.38
C ASN A 2 -2.94 -56.43 8.77
N LEU A 3 -2.83 -55.33 9.56
CA LEU A 3 -1.84 -54.30 9.41
C LEU A 3 -0.56 -54.68 10.17
N LYS A 4 0.59 -54.72 9.50
CA LYS A 4 1.90 -54.86 10.14
C LYS A 4 2.53 -53.48 10.36
N LEU A 5 2.79 -53.20 11.63
CA LEU A 5 3.66 -52.11 12.09
C LEU A 5 5.11 -52.35 11.68
N ILE A 6 5.78 -51.37 11.11
CA ILE A 6 7.24 -51.32 10.99
C ILE A 6 7.73 -50.17 11.87
N LYS A 7 8.43 -50.49 12.94
CA LYS A 7 9.19 -49.58 13.79
C LYS A 7 10.58 -49.39 13.17
N SER A 8 10.96 -48.17 12.83
CA SER A 8 12.34 -47.84 12.49
C SER A 8 13.02 -47.17 13.67
N LEU A 9 14.13 -47.76 14.05
CA LEU A 9 15.04 -47.34 15.11
C LEU A 9 15.97 -46.23 14.58
N VAL A 10 15.98 -45.07 15.21
CA VAL A 10 16.95 -44.01 14.93
C VAL A 10 18.09 -44.11 15.93
N VAL A 11 19.29 -44.42 15.43
CA VAL A 11 20.55 -44.40 16.19
C VAL A 11 21.16 -43.00 16.07
N ALA A 12 21.30 -42.32 17.19
CA ALA A 12 22.01 -41.03 17.28
C ALA A 12 23.53 -41.32 17.38
N GLY A 13 24.27 -40.89 16.41
CA GLY A 13 25.72 -40.85 16.42
C GLY A 13 26.24 -39.45 16.63
N SER A 14 26.75 -39.16 17.82
CA SER A 14 27.44 -37.89 18.12
C SER A 14 28.88 -37.98 17.64
N VAL A 15 29.26 -37.10 16.68
CA VAL A 15 30.65 -36.90 16.28
C VAL A 15 31.17 -35.63 16.94
N VAL A 16 32.09 -35.80 17.87
CA VAL A 16 32.87 -34.68 18.48
C VAL A 16 34.10 -34.47 17.62
N VAL A 17 34.22 -33.27 17.00
CA VAL A 17 35.42 -32.85 16.29
C VAL A 17 36.18 -31.87 17.19
N LEU A 18 37.33 -32.30 17.68
CA LEU A 18 38.30 -31.45 18.36
C LEU A 18 39.14 -30.68 17.32
N PHE A 19 39.06 -29.35 17.37
CA PHE A 19 40.03 -28.51 16.66
C PHE A 19 41.18 -28.14 17.61
N THR A 20 42.38 -28.54 17.23
CA THR A 20 43.63 -28.10 17.87
C THR A 20 44.06 -26.78 17.24
N ILE A 21 44.31 -25.78 18.07
CA ILE A 21 44.81 -24.48 17.70
C ILE A 21 46.36 -24.58 17.64
N ASN A 22 46.96 -24.38 16.46
CA ASN A 22 48.38 -24.12 16.32
C ASN A 22 48.60 -22.60 16.11
N ALA A 23 49.22 -21.98 17.09
CA ALA A 23 49.70 -20.62 17.00
C ALA A 23 51.12 -20.64 16.36
N CYS A 24 51.30 -19.93 15.26
CA CYS A 24 52.61 -19.52 14.77
C CYS A 24 52.62 -18.01 14.62
N ASN A 25 53.48 -17.39 15.42
CA ASN A 25 53.93 -15.99 15.29
C ASN A 25 54.84 -15.86 14.07
N THR A 26 54.59 -14.85 13.22
CA THR A 26 55.61 -14.18 12.42
C THR A 26 55.22 -12.70 12.24
N ASP A 27 56.14 -11.82 12.59
CA ASP A 27 56.08 -10.36 12.52
C ASP A 27 56.19 -9.81 11.07
N PRO A 28 55.93 -8.51 10.85
CA PRO A 28 55.27 -7.98 9.64
C PRO A 28 56.23 -7.46 8.56
N LYS A 29 55.77 -7.44 7.33
CA LYS A 29 56.35 -6.57 6.28
C LYS A 29 55.24 -5.77 5.60
N ASP A 30 55.47 -4.49 5.51
CA ASP A 30 54.71 -3.46 4.81
C ASP A 30 54.28 -3.88 3.39
N GLY A 31 53.01 -3.59 3.09
CA GLY A 31 52.43 -3.73 1.78
C GLY A 31 51.09 -3.05 1.70
N ASP A 32 51.06 -1.98 0.92
CA ASP A 32 49.98 -1.14 0.45
C ASP A 32 48.53 -1.69 0.69
N GLN A 33 47.81 -1.08 1.61
CA GLN A 33 46.39 -1.23 1.76
C GLN A 33 45.65 -0.16 0.92
N ASN A 34 45.17 -0.57 -0.24
CA ASN A 34 44.10 0.12 -0.91
C ASN A 34 42.79 -0.25 -0.21
N ASP A 35 42.49 0.43 0.88
CA ASP A 35 41.26 0.32 1.63
C ASP A 35 40.15 1.06 0.85
N SER A 36 39.45 0.32 0.01
CA SER A 36 38.18 0.81 -0.56
C SER A 36 37.14 0.84 0.56
N ASP A 37 37.23 1.90 1.38
CA ASP A 37 36.20 2.26 2.35
C ASP A 37 34.90 2.57 1.59
N THR A 38 34.11 1.54 1.36
CA THR A 38 32.69 1.67 1.00
C THR A 38 31.95 2.15 2.26
N THR A 39 32.11 3.42 2.59
CA THR A 39 31.25 4.11 3.52
C THR A 39 29.82 3.93 3.03
N LYS A 40 29.08 3.00 3.64
CA LYS A 40 27.63 2.99 3.61
C LYS A 40 27.18 4.34 4.18
N GLN A 41 26.94 5.31 3.29
CA GLN A 41 26.28 6.54 3.67
C GLN A 41 24.93 6.15 4.25
N THR A 42 24.83 6.18 5.58
CA THR A 42 23.55 6.13 6.26
C THR A 42 22.81 7.40 5.86
N VAL A 43 21.90 7.26 4.91
CA VAL A 43 20.99 8.35 4.52
C VAL A 43 20.25 8.75 5.78
N LYS A 44 20.57 9.92 6.32
CA LYS A 44 19.94 10.46 7.52
C LYS A 44 18.47 10.66 7.19
N VAL A 45 17.61 9.80 7.76
CA VAL A 45 16.18 9.83 7.55
C VAL A 45 15.62 11.09 8.19
N ASN A 46 15.43 12.15 7.41
CA ASN A 46 14.70 13.33 7.87
C ASN A 46 13.20 13.00 7.76
N ASN A 47 12.61 12.54 8.85
CA ASN A 47 11.30 11.93 8.87
C ASN A 47 10.21 12.97 9.13
N ASN A 48 9.94 13.81 8.13
CA ASN A 48 9.03 14.96 8.20
C ASN A 48 7.56 14.61 7.97
N PHE A 49 7.19 13.32 7.81
CA PHE A 49 5.79 12.94 7.69
C PHE A 49 5.02 13.33 8.93
N ASP A 50 3.97 14.12 8.76
CA ASP A 50 3.13 14.64 9.83
C ASP A 50 1.83 13.82 9.95
N MET A 51 1.75 13.02 11.01
CA MET A 51 0.58 12.17 11.29
C MET A 51 -0.68 12.99 11.60
N ASP A 52 -0.54 14.20 12.15
CA ASP A 52 -1.69 15.05 12.45
C ASP A 52 -2.29 15.61 11.17
N SER A 53 -1.44 15.97 10.19
CA SER A 53 -1.89 16.36 8.86
C SER A 53 -2.57 15.20 8.13
N ALA A 54 -1.99 14.00 8.15
CA ALA A 54 -2.60 12.81 7.56
C ALA A 54 -3.98 12.52 8.19
N TYR A 55 -4.06 12.54 9.53
CA TYR A 55 -5.33 12.38 10.24
C TYR A 55 -6.36 13.45 9.85
N ALA A 56 -5.95 14.72 9.72
CA ALA A 56 -6.83 15.79 9.31
C ALA A 56 -7.36 15.59 7.87
N TYR A 57 -6.55 15.05 6.96
CA TYR A 57 -6.99 14.68 5.62
C TYR A 57 -7.99 13.52 5.61
N VAL A 58 -7.85 12.53 6.50
CA VAL A 58 -8.85 11.46 6.70
C VAL A 58 -10.15 12.07 7.22
N GLN A 59 -10.07 12.84 8.32
CA GLN A 59 -11.23 13.51 8.93
C GLN A 59 -11.98 14.36 7.90
N LYS A 60 -11.25 15.11 7.06
CA LYS A 60 -11.89 15.99 6.05
C LYS A 60 -12.68 15.21 5.01
N GLN A 61 -12.21 14.01 4.61
CA GLN A 61 -12.97 13.14 3.71
C GLN A 61 -14.23 12.61 4.38
N VAL A 62 -14.13 12.18 5.64
CA VAL A 62 -15.27 11.72 6.45
C VAL A 62 -16.29 12.84 6.70
N ASP A 63 -15.84 14.07 6.90
CA ASP A 63 -16.73 15.23 7.11
C ASP A 63 -17.66 15.54 5.90
N PHE A 64 -17.35 15.07 4.70
CA PHE A 64 -18.26 15.14 3.55
C PHE A 64 -19.40 14.13 3.66
N GLY A 65 -19.27 13.12 4.49
CA GLY A 65 -20.13 11.92 4.57
C GLY A 65 -19.66 10.80 3.62
N PRO A 66 -20.36 9.68 3.59
CA PRO A 66 -20.02 8.54 2.73
C PRO A 66 -19.86 8.97 1.26
N ARG A 67 -18.72 8.60 0.67
CA ARG A 67 -18.36 8.95 -0.71
C ARG A 67 -18.92 7.95 -1.71
N VAL A 68 -20.19 7.60 -1.54
CA VAL A 68 -20.91 6.68 -2.43
C VAL A 68 -21.09 7.33 -3.81
N PRO A 69 -20.80 6.62 -4.90
CA PRO A 69 -20.95 7.14 -6.26
C PRO A 69 -22.30 7.81 -6.53
N ASN A 70 -22.30 8.88 -7.31
CA ASN A 70 -23.44 9.72 -7.66
C ASN A 70 -24.04 10.59 -6.53
N THR A 71 -23.57 10.50 -5.27
CA THR A 71 -24.05 11.33 -4.17
C THR A 71 -23.45 12.75 -4.20
N ALA A 72 -24.05 13.66 -3.43
CA ALA A 72 -23.48 15.00 -3.24
C ALA A 72 -22.15 14.95 -2.48
N SER A 73 -22.03 14.08 -1.47
CA SER A 73 -20.82 13.85 -0.68
C SER A 73 -19.66 13.39 -1.57
N HIS A 74 -19.89 12.41 -2.45
CA HIS A 74 -18.92 11.92 -3.40
C HIS A 74 -18.42 13.04 -4.33
N ARG A 75 -19.33 13.82 -4.91
CA ARG A 75 -18.93 14.94 -5.79
C ARG A 75 -18.09 15.98 -5.04
N ALA A 76 -18.56 16.40 -3.85
CA ALA A 76 -17.88 17.43 -3.06
C ALA A 76 -16.50 16.99 -2.56
N CYS A 77 -16.37 15.73 -2.13
CA CYS A 77 -15.09 15.16 -1.74
C CYS A 77 -14.14 15.07 -2.94
N GLY A 78 -14.60 14.56 -4.08
CA GLY A 78 -13.78 14.51 -5.30
C GLY A 78 -13.28 15.87 -5.76
N ASP A 79 -14.14 16.92 -5.71
CA ASP A 79 -13.72 18.30 -6.06
C ASP A 79 -12.65 18.82 -5.07
N TRP A 80 -12.74 18.45 -3.81
CA TRP A 80 -11.74 18.79 -2.80
C TRP A 80 -10.43 18.02 -3.04
N LEU A 81 -10.47 16.73 -3.33
CA LEU A 81 -9.29 15.90 -3.63
C LEU A 81 -8.53 16.42 -4.84
N GLU A 82 -9.23 16.75 -5.93
CA GLU A 82 -8.64 17.36 -7.12
C GLU A 82 -7.93 18.67 -6.78
N LYS A 83 -8.56 19.51 -5.95
CA LYS A 83 -7.96 20.76 -5.49
C LYS A 83 -6.71 20.51 -4.64
N GLN A 84 -6.70 19.51 -3.75
CA GLN A 84 -5.52 19.18 -2.94
C GLN A 84 -4.35 18.74 -3.85
N LEU A 85 -4.59 17.84 -4.80
CA LEU A 85 -3.56 17.42 -5.75
C LEU A 85 -3.03 18.62 -6.57
N LYS A 86 -3.90 19.52 -7.05
CA LYS A 86 -3.48 20.73 -7.76
C LYS A 86 -2.64 21.69 -6.90
N THR A 87 -2.76 21.61 -5.57
CA THR A 87 -1.93 22.40 -4.65
C THR A 87 -0.51 21.86 -4.55
N TYR A 88 -0.34 20.55 -4.63
CA TYR A 88 0.95 19.91 -4.33
C TYR A 88 1.70 19.40 -5.56
N CYS A 89 1.00 18.89 -6.57
CA CYS A 89 1.59 18.22 -7.72
C CYS A 89 1.92 19.19 -8.86
N ASP A 90 2.89 18.85 -9.70
CA ASP A 90 3.28 19.66 -10.86
C ASP A 90 2.22 19.62 -11.96
N THR A 91 1.50 18.49 -12.09
CA THR A 91 0.42 18.28 -13.06
C THR A 91 -0.65 17.40 -12.43
N VAL A 92 -1.91 17.65 -12.77
CA VAL A 92 -3.05 16.83 -12.32
C VAL A 92 -3.92 16.48 -13.52
N TYR A 93 -4.26 15.19 -13.61
CA TYR A 93 -5.25 14.69 -14.57
C TYR A 93 -6.49 14.25 -13.81
N THR A 94 -7.66 14.55 -14.35
CA THR A 94 -8.96 14.05 -13.89
C THR A 94 -9.53 13.16 -14.97
N GLN A 95 -9.70 11.89 -14.65
CA GLN A 95 -10.25 10.86 -15.53
C GLN A 95 -11.72 10.65 -15.20
N ALA A 96 -12.63 11.34 -15.89
CA ALA A 96 -14.07 11.16 -15.73
C ALA A 96 -14.57 10.01 -16.62
N PHE A 97 -15.35 9.08 -16.06
CA PHE A 97 -15.91 7.95 -16.78
C PHE A 97 -17.25 7.50 -16.19
N ILE A 98 -17.95 6.64 -16.90
CA ILE A 98 -19.15 5.97 -16.39
C ILE A 98 -18.78 4.51 -16.12
N ALA A 99 -18.82 4.12 -14.85
CA ALA A 99 -18.68 2.74 -14.41
C ALA A 99 -20.07 2.08 -14.35
N LYS A 100 -20.14 0.81 -14.71
CA LYS A 100 -21.37 0.03 -14.57
C LYS A 100 -21.25 -0.87 -13.37
N SER A 101 -22.11 -0.65 -12.35
CA SER A 101 -22.15 -1.51 -11.18
C SER A 101 -22.65 -2.92 -11.53
N PHE A 102 -22.37 -3.89 -10.70
CA PHE A 102 -22.90 -5.25 -10.87
C PHE A 102 -24.43 -5.32 -10.75
N LYS A 103 -25.05 -4.31 -10.13
CA LYS A 103 -26.52 -4.16 -10.05
C LYS A 103 -27.10 -3.51 -11.30
N GLY A 104 -26.25 -3.07 -12.26
CA GLY A 104 -26.67 -2.45 -13.49
C GLY A 104 -26.77 -0.92 -13.46
N ASP A 105 -26.45 -0.29 -12.32
CA ASP A 105 -26.47 1.17 -12.19
C ASP A 105 -25.28 1.80 -12.95
N ASN A 106 -25.48 2.99 -13.48
CA ASN A 106 -24.41 3.80 -14.02
C ASN A 106 -23.89 4.75 -12.96
N TRP A 107 -22.61 4.61 -12.62
CA TRP A 107 -21.89 5.46 -11.67
C TRP A 107 -21.03 6.48 -12.41
N ASN A 108 -21.23 7.77 -12.15
CA ASN A 108 -20.34 8.82 -12.64
C ASN A 108 -19.11 8.85 -11.73
N ALA A 109 -18.00 8.38 -12.24
CA ALA A 109 -16.76 8.17 -11.51
C ALA A 109 -15.64 9.09 -11.99
N ARG A 110 -14.66 9.34 -11.12
CA ARG A 110 -13.50 10.17 -11.41
C ARG A 110 -12.25 9.63 -10.72
N ASN A 111 -11.29 9.14 -11.49
CA ASN A 111 -9.94 8.95 -10.98
C ASN A 111 -9.19 10.29 -11.00
N PHE A 112 -8.38 10.53 -9.96
CA PHE A 112 -7.52 11.71 -9.89
C PHE A 112 -6.06 11.28 -9.89
N ILE A 113 -5.25 11.87 -10.77
CA ILE A 113 -3.83 11.54 -10.92
C ILE A 113 -2.99 12.80 -10.70
N GLY A 114 -2.25 12.83 -9.60
CA GLY A 114 -1.26 13.86 -9.31
C GLY A 114 0.14 13.41 -9.73
N VAL A 115 0.85 14.24 -10.46
CA VAL A 115 2.15 13.91 -11.06
C VAL A 115 3.22 14.85 -10.57
N PHE A 116 4.31 14.32 -10.03
CA PHE A 116 5.55 15.02 -9.76
C PHE A 116 6.57 14.68 -10.84
N ASN A 117 7.35 15.67 -11.25
CA ASN A 117 8.35 15.57 -12.30
C ASN A 117 7.85 14.80 -13.55
N PRO A 118 6.93 15.37 -14.33
CA PRO A 118 6.32 14.69 -15.48
C PRO A 118 7.30 14.36 -16.60
N LYS A 119 8.52 14.93 -16.58
CA LYS A 119 9.56 14.68 -17.58
C LYS A 119 10.41 13.44 -17.25
N SER A 120 10.40 12.97 -16.02
CA SER A 120 11.17 11.79 -15.62
C SER A 120 10.55 10.52 -16.18
N THR A 121 11.37 9.66 -16.75
CA THR A 121 10.99 8.30 -17.20
C THR A 121 11.20 7.24 -16.12
N ASN A 122 12.00 7.54 -15.09
CA ASN A 122 12.15 6.72 -13.89
C ASN A 122 11.05 7.12 -12.91
N ARG A 123 10.02 6.29 -12.76
CA ARG A 123 8.79 6.63 -12.02
C ARG A 123 8.40 5.57 -11.00
N LEU A 124 7.79 6.03 -9.91
CA LEU A 124 7.11 5.20 -8.91
C LEU A 124 5.64 5.60 -8.85
N LEU A 125 4.75 4.61 -8.77
CA LEU A 125 3.31 4.80 -8.61
C LEU A 125 2.91 4.61 -7.14
N LEU A 126 2.09 5.51 -6.62
CA LEU A 126 1.41 5.38 -5.33
C LEU A 126 -0.08 5.48 -5.58
N CYS A 127 -0.88 4.61 -5.01
CA CYS A 127 -2.32 4.66 -5.23
C CYS A 127 -3.12 4.28 -3.97
N ALA A 128 -4.38 4.70 -3.95
CA ALA A 128 -5.39 4.37 -2.97
C ALA A 128 -6.77 4.59 -3.61
N HIS A 129 -7.82 3.94 -3.12
CA HIS A 129 -9.18 4.31 -3.52
C HIS A 129 -9.73 5.42 -2.62
N TRP A 130 -10.73 6.17 -3.11
CA TRP A 130 -11.29 7.30 -2.39
C TRP A 130 -12.80 7.24 -2.18
N ASP A 131 -13.50 6.37 -2.90
CA ASP A 131 -14.92 6.12 -2.71
C ASP A 131 -15.19 5.33 -1.42
N THR A 132 -16.44 5.08 -1.12
CA THR A 132 -16.87 4.20 -0.04
C THR A 132 -17.94 3.23 -0.52
N ARG A 133 -17.96 2.08 0.14
CA ARG A 133 -18.96 1.05 -0.07
C ARG A 133 -20.37 1.62 0.07
N PRO A 134 -21.27 1.37 -0.89
CA PRO A 134 -22.65 1.85 -0.85
C PRO A 134 -23.52 1.20 0.24
N TRP A 135 -23.02 0.16 0.90
CA TRP A 135 -23.71 -0.60 1.94
C TRP A 135 -22.71 -1.26 2.90
N ALA A 136 -22.97 -1.20 4.19
CA ALA A 136 -22.15 -1.82 5.22
C ALA A 136 -22.54 -3.28 5.43
N ASP A 137 -22.31 -4.14 4.44
CA ASP A 137 -22.84 -5.51 4.37
C ASP A 137 -22.26 -6.49 5.40
N GLN A 138 -21.25 -6.08 6.17
CA GLN A 138 -20.75 -6.80 7.33
C GLN A 138 -21.35 -6.28 8.66
N ASP A 139 -22.12 -5.19 8.62
CA ASP A 139 -22.81 -4.66 9.79
C ASP A 139 -24.04 -5.49 10.15
N SER A 140 -24.18 -5.82 11.42
CA SER A 140 -25.29 -6.63 11.92
C SER A 140 -26.61 -5.86 12.10
N ILE A 141 -26.53 -4.51 12.15
CA ILE A 141 -27.67 -3.65 12.48
C ILE A 141 -28.25 -3.00 11.22
N ASN A 142 -27.41 -2.35 10.42
CA ASN A 142 -27.83 -1.58 9.24
C ASN A 142 -27.02 -1.97 7.97
N PRO A 143 -27.09 -3.22 7.50
CA PRO A 143 -26.21 -3.71 6.42
C PRO A 143 -26.49 -3.08 5.04
N THR A 144 -27.53 -2.26 4.90
CA THR A 144 -27.95 -1.66 3.63
C THR A 144 -27.63 -0.18 3.49
N THR A 145 -27.07 0.44 4.54
CA THR A 145 -26.64 1.85 4.51
C THR A 145 -25.12 1.94 4.45
N PRO A 146 -24.55 3.01 3.84
CA PRO A 146 -23.10 3.12 3.68
C PRO A 146 -22.40 3.42 5.00
N SER A 147 -21.14 2.98 5.12
CA SER A 147 -20.22 3.37 6.20
C SER A 147 -19.55 4.72 5.89
N ASP A 148 -18.86 5.29 6.90
CA ASP A 148 -18.05 6.50 6.69
C ASP A 148 -16.78 6.23 5.87
N GLY A 149 -16.28 4.98 5.84
CA GLY A 149 -15.09 4.59 5.10
C GLY A 149 -13.84 5.36 5.56
N ALA A 150 -13.64 5.45 6.87
CA ALA A 150 -12.51 6.21 7.43
C ALA A 150 -11.18 5.50 7.23
N SER A 151 -11.15 4.18 7.43
CA SER A 151 -10.00 3.35 7.13
C SER A 151 -10.02 2.91 5.65
N ASP A 152 -11.17 2.54 5.17
CA ASP A 152 -11.52 1.98 3.87
C ASP A 152 -12.15 3.07 2.97
N GLY A 153 -11.49 3.71 2.17
CA GLY A 153 -10.27 4.11 1.52
C GLY A 153 -9.73 5.47 1.99
N ALA A 154 -10.41 6.24 2.95
CA ALA A 154 -9.94 7.58 3.28
C ALA A 154 -8.55 7.58 3.91
N SER A 155 -8.14 6.48 4.58
CA SER A 155 -6.82 6.41 5.24
C SER A 155 -5.66 6.40 4.24
N GLY A 156 -5.75 5.62 3.17
CA GLY A 156 -4.75 5.59 2.11
C GLY A 156 -4.60 6.95 1.44
N VAL A 157 -5.73 7.57 1.07
CA VAL A 157 -5.76 8.92 0.50
C VAL A 157 -5.17 9.96 1.45
N GLY A 158 -5.50 9.89 2.76
CA GLY A 158 -4.98 10.83 3.76
C GLY A 158 -3.46 10.76 3.89
N ILE A 159 -2.89 9.56 3.88
CA ILE A 159 -1.44 9.34 3.87
C ILE A 159 -0.83 9.91 2.58
N LEU A 160 -1.40 9.60 1.41
CA LEU A 160 -0.84 10.04 0.13
C LEU A 160 -0.95 11.55 -0.08
N LEU A 161 -1.95 12.24 0.48
CA LEU A 161 -2.01 13.71 0.50
C LEU A 161 -0.88 14.30 1.35
N GLU A 162 -0.56 13.70 2.50
CA GLU A 162 0.58 14.14 3.30
C GLU A 162 1.91 13.85 2.60
N VAL A 163 2.05 12.70 1.96
CA VAL A 163 3.21 12.39 1.10
C VAL A 163 3.32 13.44 -0.02
N ALA A 164 2.23 13.78 -0.69
CA ALA A 164 2.22 14.81 -1.73
C ALA A 164 2.68 16.17 -1.20
N ARG A 165 2.24 16.57 0.00
CA ARG A 165 2.65 17.80 0.66
C ARG A 165 4.16 17.83 0.93
N GLN A 166 4.75 16.70 1.36
CA GLN A 166 6.19 16.58 1.58
C GLN A 166 6.96 16.67 0.26
N LEU A 167 6.53 15.93 -0.76
CA LEU A 167 7.17 15.91 -2.08
C LEU A 167 7.08 17.29 -2.77
N HIS A 168 6.03 18.06 -2.53
CA HIS A 168 5.93 19.44 -3.02
C HIS A 168 7.07 20.32 -2.51
N ALA A 169 7.45 20.16 -1.26
CA ALA A 169 8.57 20.89 -0.67
C ALA A 169 9.93 20.33 -1.11
N GLU A 170 10.05 19.03 -1.31
CA GLU A 170 11.31 18.33 -1.62
C GLU A 170 11.66 18.36 -3.11
N LYS A 171 10.66 18.40 -4.00
CA LYS A 171 10.79 18.39 -5.48
C LYS A 171 11.64 17.23 -5.98
N PRO A 172 11.10 16.01 -5.97
CA PRO A 172 11.87 14.81 -6.32
C PRO A 172 12.39 14.87 -7.77
N GLU A 173 13.58 14.33 -8.00
CA GLU A 173 14.14 14.16 -9.36
C GLU A 173 13.47 12.99 -10.09
N MET A 174 13.06 11.96 -9.36
CA MET A 174 12.26 10.85 -9.84
C MET A 174 10.83 11.31 -10.15
N GLY A 175 10.18 10.71 -11.14
CA GLY A 175 8.76 10.88 -11.36
C GLY A 175 7.96 10.11 -10.30
N ILE A 176 7.00 10.79 -9.66
CA ILE A 176 6.07 10.14 -8.74
C ILE A 176 4.66 10.43 -9.22
N ASP A 177 3.86 9.37 -9.37
CA ASP A 177 2.44 9.48 -9.67
C ASP A 177 1.64 9.05 -8.47
N ILE A 178 0.66 9.85 -8.08
CA ILE A 178 -0.29 9.54 -7.02
C ILE A 178 -1.66 9.41 -7.65
N ILE A 179 -2.28 8.23 -7.58
CA ILE A 179 -3.60 8.00 -8.15
C ILE A 179 -4.61 7.71 -7.03
N PHE A 180 -5.72 8.43 -7.06
CA PHE A 180 -6.90 8.12 -6.27
C PHE A 180 -7.93 7.46 -7.18
N PHE A 181 -8.13 6.16 -7.02
CA PHE A 181 -9.11 5.38 -7.78
C PHE A 181 -10.51 5.59 -7.21
N ASP A 182 -11.50 5.67 -8.10
CA ASP A 182 -12.91 5.77 -7.75
C ASP A 182 -13.59 4.42 -7.98
N VAL A 183 -14.73 4.21 -7.33
CA VAL A 183 -15.60 3.04 -7.53
C VAL A 183 -14.86 1.69 -7.38
N GLU A 184 -13.97 1.65 -6.40
CA GLU A 184 -13.30 0.42 -6.00
C GLU A 184 -14.29 -0.49 -5.27
N ASP A 185 -14.97 0.05 -4.22
CA ASP A 185 -15.62 -0.67 -3.13
C ASP A 185 -17.11 -0.95 -3.39
N GLY A 186 -17.49 -1.02 -4.65
CA GLY A 186 -18.88 -1.27 -5.06
C GLY A 186 -19.16 -2.69 -5.58
N GLY A 187 -18.24 -3.62 -5.35
CA GLY A 187 -18.29 -4.96 -5.90
C GLY A 187 -19.24 -5.93 -5.20
N SER A 188 -19.45 -7.08 -5.83
CA SER A 188 -20.24 -8.19 -5.34
C SER A 188 -19.39 -9.22 -4.60
N ASN A 189 -19.85 -9.67 -3.43
CA ASN A 189 -19.25 -10.80 -2.73
C ASN A 189 -19.63 -12.17 -3.36
N ASP A 190 -20.48 -12.18 -4.39
CA ASP A 190 -20.78 -13.39 -5.16
C ASP A 190 -19.66 -13.62 -6.17
N ASN A 191 -18.86 -14.66 -5.95
CA ASN A 191 -17.74 -15.05 -6.81
C ASN A 191 -18.13 -15.36 -8.27
N SER A 192 -19.41 -15.52 -8.57
CA SER A 192 -19.90 -15.67 -9.95
C SER A 192 -19.96 -14.33 -10.71
N VAL A 193 -19.87 -13.21 -10.01
CA VAL A 193 -19.88 -11.86 -10.58
C VAL A 193 -18.44 -11.36 -10.72
N GLU A 194 -17.84 -11.71 -11.85
CA GLU A 194 -16.46 -11.34 -12.15
C GLU A 194 -16.29 -9.82 -12.35
N LYS A 195 -15.09 -9.30 -11.99
CA LYS A 195 -14.65 -7.92 -12.26
C LYS A 195 -15.61 -6.83 -11.76
N SER A 196 -16.33 -7.08 -10.68
CA SER A 196 -17.26 -6.10 -10.11
C SER A 196 -16.61 -5.09 -9.14
N TRP A 197 -15.42 -5.39 -8.64
CA TRP A 197 -14.60 -4.55 -7.76
C TRP A 197 -13.59 -3.73 -8.54
N CYS A 198 -13.02 -2.69 -7.94
CA CYS A 198 -11.87 -1.97 -8.49
C CYS A 198 -12.12 -1.35 -9.88
N LEU A 199 -13.34 -0.86 -10.14
CA LEU A 199 -13.71 -0.38 -11.48
C LEU A 199 -12.89 0.83 -11.92
N GLY A 200 -12.38 1.64 -10.98
CA GLY A 200 -11.52 2.78 -11.25
C GLY A 200 -10.14 2.38 -11.76
N SER A 201 -9.48 1.44 -11.11
CA SER A 201 -8.18 0.94 -11.56
C SER A 201 -8.29 0.13 -12.84
N GLN A 202 -9.38 -0.65 -13.04
CA GLN A 202 -9.67 -1.30 -14.31
C GLN A 202 -9.78 -0.28 -15.45
N TYR A 203 -10.50 0.83 -15.21
CA TYR A 203 -10.64 1.88 -16.20
C TYR A 203 -9.29 2.54 -16.50
N TRP A 204 -8.53 2.94 -15.45
CA TRP A 204 -7.22 3.56 -15.62
C TRP A 204 -6.23 2.65 -16.35
N ALA A 205 -6.20 1.36 -16.01
CA ALA A 205 -5.29 0.40 -16.63
C ALA A 205 -5.47 0.30 -18.14
N ASN A 206 -6.71 0.45 -18.62
CA ASN A 206 -7.06 0.44 -20.03
C ASN A 206 -7.03 1.83 -20.70
N HIS A 207 -6.96 2.92 -19.91
CA HIS A 207 -6.99 4.31 -20.37
C HIS A 207 -5.95 5.15 -19.62
N GLN A 208 -4.69 4.71 -19.62
CA GLN A 208 -3.62 5.38 -18.87
C GLN A 208 -3.52 6.86 -19.24
N HIS A 209 -3.28 7.70 -18.23
CA HIS A 209 -3.31 9.17 -18.34
C HIS A 209 -2.24 9.77 -19.25
N VAL A 210 -1.19 8.99 -19.57
CA VAL A 210 -0.19 9.30 -20.61
C VAL A 210 0.04 8.07 -21.47
N LYS A 211 0.31 8.30 -22.76
CA LYS A 211 0.58 7.23 -23.71
C LYS A 211 1.85 6.47 -23.30
N ASP A 212 1.81 5.15 -23.41
CA ASP A 212 2.91 4.25 -23.10
C ASP A 212 3.45 4.44 -21.67
N TYR A 213 2.56 4.72 -20.72
CA TYR A 213 2.89 4.92 -19.31
C TYR A 213 3.72 3.76 -18.76
N ARG A 214 4.75 4.10 -18.01
CA ARG A 214 5.60 3.14 -17.29
C ARG A 214 5.96 3.71 -15.92
N ALA A 215 5.76 2.90 -14.90
CA ALA A 215 6.40 3.08 -13.61
C ALA A 215 7.14 1.81 -13.24
N ARG A 216 8.21 1.94 -12.49
CA ARG A 216 9.06 0.81 -12.11
C ARG A 216 8.33 -0.15 -11.20
N ASN A 217 7.65 0.43 -10.20
CA ASN A 217 6.80 -0.28 -9.25
C ASN A 217 5.64 0.61 -8.83
N GLY A 218 4.65 -0.01 -8.18
CA GLY A 218 3.55 0.67 -7.52
C GLY A 218 3.39 0.22 -6.07
N ILE A 219 2.79 1.08 -5.24
CA ILE A 219 2.33 0.78 -3.88
C ILE A 219 0.87 1.20 -3.79
N LEU A 220 -0.02 0.24 -3.53
CA LEU A 220 -1.39 0.49 -3.14
C LEU A 220 -1.46 0.64 -1.62
N LEU A 221 -2.28 1.54 -1.13
CA LEU A 221 -2.59 1.73 0.29
C LEU A 221 -4.08 1.54 0.50
N ASP A 222 -4.46 0.44 1.13
CA ASP A 222 -5.83 0.17 1.50
C ASP A 222 -5.97 -0.20 2.98
N MET A 223 -6.98 0.34 3.67
CA MET A 223 -7.23 0.15 5.11
C MET A 223 -5.99 0.36 5.99
N VAL A 224 -5.22 1.41 5.74
CA VAL A 224 -3.91 1.68 6.38
C VAL A 224 -3.96 2.63 7.57
N GLY A 225 -5.15 2.93 8.09
CA GLY A 225 -5.35 3.91 9.17
C GLY A 225 -5.86 3.34 10.49
N GLY A 226 -6.33 2.11 10.52
CA GLY A 226 -7.03 1.55 11.68
C GLY A 226 -6.13 1.20 12.86
N TYR A 227 -6.68 1.26 14.08
CA TYR A 227 -5.95 0.85 15.26
C TYR A 227 -5.68 -0.66 15.27
N ASN A 228 -4.53 -1.05 15.84
CA ASN A 228 -4.03 -2.43 15.84
C ASN A 228 -3.82 -3.02 14.43
N ALA A 229 -3.74 -2.19 13.39
CA ALA A 229 -3.49 -2.68 12.05
C ALA A 229 -2.18 -3.44 11.95
N VAL A 230 -2.22 -4.56 11.23
CA VAL A 230 -1.07 -5.40 10.92
C VAL A 230 -1.06 -5.66 9.42
N PHE A 231 0.07 -5.37 8.78
CA PHE A 231 0.28 -5.54 7.35
C PHE A 231 1.11 -6.80 7.14
N ALA A 232 0.48 -7.83 6.58
CA ALA A 232 1.15 -9.06 6.18
C ALA A 232 1.58 -8.97 4.71
N ARG A 233 2.46 -9.87 4.29
CA ARG A 233 2.91 -9.99 2.89
C ARG A 233 1.84 -10.73 2.11
N GLU A 234 1.04 -9.99 1.39
CA GLU A 234 -0.08 -10.47 0.59
C GLU A 234 0.44 -11.27 -0.62
N GLN A 235 -0.22 -12.39 -0.96
CA GLN A 235 0.29 -13.36 -1.93
C GLN A 235 0.42 -12.79 -3.36
N MET A 236 -0.51 -11.96 -3.82
CA MET A 236 -0.43 -11.37 -5.16
C MET A 236 0.74 -10.39 -5.24
N SER A 237 0.97 -9.59 -4.19
CA SER A 237 2.14 -8.72 -4.07
C SER A 237 3.46 -9.49 -4.10
N ILE A 238 3.51 -10.68 -3.46
CA ILE A 238 4.67 -11.59 -3.54
C ILE A 238 4.89 -12.06 -4.99
N ILE A 239 3.83 -12.41 -5.69
CA ILE A 239 3.88 -12.88 -7.09
C ILE A 239 4.30 -11.74 -8.02
N PHE A 240 3.80 -10.52 -7.81
CA PHE A 240 4.05 -9.38 -8.69
C PHE A 240 5.47 -8.84 -8.56
N ASP A 241 5.95 -8.61 -7.35
CA ASP A 241 7.34 -8.23 -7.08
C ASP A 241 7.77 -8.50 -5.63
N ASN A 242 8.22 -9.72 -5.35
CA ASN A 242 8.70 -10.09 -4.02
C ASN A 242 9.94 -9.31 -3.58
N TYR A 243 10.80 -8.89 -4.51
CA TYR A 243 11.98 -8.10 -4.18
C TYR A 243 11.57 -6.71 -3.68
N PHE A 244 10.74 -6.01 -4.42
CA PHE A 244 10.24 -4.69 -4.05
C PHE A 244 9.45 -4.75 -2.73
N LEU A 245 8.54 -5.72 -2.59
CA LEU A 245 7.81 -5.98 -1.34
C LEU A 245 8.74 -6.16 -0.15
N THR A 246 9.75 -7.00 -0.28
CA THR A 246 10.74 -7.26 0.78
C THR A 246 11.46 -5.98 1.18
N ARG A 247 11.89 -5.17 0.20
CA ARG A 247 12.55 -3.89 0.46
C ARG A 247 11.67 -2.88 1.21
N VAL A 248 10.36 -2.85 0.91
CA VAL A 248 9.38 -2.01 1.65
C VAL A 248 9.27 -2.47 3.10
N TRP A 249 9.12 -3.78 3.35
CA TRP A 249 9.05 -4.36 4.70
C TRP A 249 10.34 -4.17 5.50
N GLU A 250 11.50 -4.34 4.88
CA GLU A 250 12.80 -4.05 5.49
C GLU A 250 12.95 -2.57 5.84
N THR A 251 12.48 -1.67 4.98
CA THR A 251 12.48 -0.23 5.25
C THR A 251 11.63 0.08 6.49
N ALA A 252 10.41 -0.44 6.56
CA ALA A 252 9.55 -0.29 7.72
C ALA A 252 10.21 -0.83 9.01
N SER A 253 10.78 -2.04 8.94
CA SER A 253 11.47 -2.67 10.08
C SER A 253 12.67 -1.85 10.55
N SER A 254 13.49 -1.32 9.63
CA SER A 254 14.65 -0.49 9.96
C SER A 254 14.29 0.82 10.64
N MET A 255 13.07 1.30 10.44
CA MET A 255 12.50 2.48 11.07
C MET A 255 11.75 2.19 12.39
N GLY A 256 11.73 0.92 12.83
CA GLY A 256 11.09 0.51 14.07
C GLY A 256 9.60 0.13 13.92
N TYR A 257 9.10 -0.02 12.69
CA TYR A 257 7.69 -0.36 12.41
C TYR A 257 7.45 -1.85 12.13
N GLY A 258 8.38 -2.73 12.50
CA GLY A 258 8.26 -4.17 12.29
C GLY A 258 7.07 -4.83 13.02
N ASN A 259 6.48 -4.16 14.01
CA ASN A 259 5.25 -4.59 14.66
C ASN A 259 3.99 -4.33 13.82
N PHE A 260 4.03 -3.35 12.89
CA PHE A 260 2.98 -3.11 11.89
C PHE A 260 3.22 -3.95 10.63
N PHE A 261 4.44 -3.97 10.12
CA PHE A 261 4.84 -4.69 8.90
C PHE A 261 5.44 -6.05 9.26
N ILE A 262 4.58 -7.05 9.43
CA ILE A 262 5.01 -8.37 9.90
C ILE A 262 5.51 -9.26 8.76
N ASN A 263 6.53 -10.06 9.04
CA ASN A 263 7.06 -11.03 8.08
C ASN A 263 6.24 -12.33 8.09
N TYR A 264 4.98 -12.22 7.72
CA TYR A 264 4.03 -13.32 7.59
C TYR A 264 3.34 -13.21 6.23
N SER A 265 3.19 -14.34 5.54
CA SER A 265 2.49 -14.38 4.25
C SER A 265 1.01 -14.65 4.46
N LYS A 266 0.17 -13.94 3.73
CA LYS A 266 -1.30 -14.06 3.75
C LYS A 266 -1.79 -14.47 2.36
N ASP A 267 -2.97 -15.06 2.29
CA ASP A 267 -3.61 -15.40 1.02
C ASP A 267 -3.77 -14.17 0.12
N GLY A 268 -3.78 -14.39 -1.20
CA GLY A 268 -3.97 -13.33 -2.17
C GLY A 268 -5.39 -12.77 -2.14
N ILE A 269 -5.49 -11.49 -2.37
CA ILE A 269 -6.76 -10.77 -2.51
C ILE A 269 -6.87 -10.15 -3.90
N THR A 270 -8.08 -9.83 -4.31
CA THR A 270 -8.34 -8.99 -5.49
C THR A 270 -8.58 -7.57 -5.03
N ASP A 271 -7.68 -6.68 -5.43
CA ASP A 271 -7.73 -5.27 -5.14
C ASP A 271 -7.14 -4.48 -6.33
N ASP A 272 -7.12 -3.16 -6.30
CA ASP A 272 -6.65 -2.27 -7.37
C ASP A 272 -5.26 -2.67 -7.89
N HIS A 273 -4.34 -3.12 -7.02
CA HIS A 273 -2.98 -3.54 -7.39
C HIS A 273 -2.97 -4.67 -8.42
N VAL A 274 -3.99 -5.53 -8.43
CA VAL A 274 -4.12 -6.64 -9.39
C VAL A 274 -4.33 -6.10 -10.80
N TYR A 275 -5.26 -5.16 -10.97
CA TYR A 275 -5.56 -4.55 -12.28
C TYR A 275 -4.45 -3.61 -12.74
N VAL A 276 -3.87 -2.84 -11.82
CA VAL A 276 -2.69 -2.00 -12.09
C VAL A 276 -1.52 -2.85 -12.59
N THR A 277 -1.32 -4.05 -12.03
CA THR A 277 -0.25 -4.96 -12.46
C THR A 277 -0.58 -5.67 -13.77
N TYR A 278 -1.72 -6.38 -13.83
CA TYR A 278 -2.00 -7.24 -14.99
C TYR A 278 -2.40 -6.46 -16.24
N GLU A 279 -3.24 -5.45 -16.09
CA GLU A 279 -3.77 -4.68 -17.21
C GLU A 279 -2.94 -3.40 -17.43
N GLY A 280 -2.61 -2.67 -16.35
CA GLY A 280 -1.81 -1.43 -16.39
C GLY A 280 -0.30 -1.64 -16.60
N LYS A 281 0.22 -2.87 -16.43
CA LYS A 281 1.63 -3.25 -16.62
C LYS A 281 2.61 -2.55 -15.66
N VAL A 282 2.16 -2.22 -14.47
CA VAL A 282 2.98 -1.68 -13.38
C VAL A 282 2.98 -2.68 -12.22
N PRO A 283 4.09 -3.39 -11.94
CA PRO A 283 4.19 -4.29 -10.79
C PRO A 283 3.89 -3.53 -9.50
N THR A 284 2.77 -3.84 -8.86
CA THR A 284 2.25 -3.08 -7.72
C THR A 284 2.02 -4.00 -6.54
N ILE A 285 2.53 -3.61 -5.38
CA ILE A 285 2.28 -4.27 -4.11
C ILE A 285 1.16 -3.58 -3.36
N ASP A 286 0.52 -4.32 -2.47
CA ASP A 286 -0.54 -3.82 -1.62
C ASP A 286 -0.09 -3.80 -0.15
N ILE A 287 -0.28 -2.66 0.52
CA ILE A 287 -0.18 -2.51 1.96
C ILE A 287 -1.60 -2.43 2.49
N ILE A 288 -2.11 -3.55 2.98
CA ILE A 288 -3.49 -3.69 3.46
C ILE A 288 -3.53 -4.33 4.83
N ALA A 289 -4.45 -3.88 5.68
CA ALA A 289 -4.62 -4.42 7.02
C ALA A 289 -5.30 -5.79 7.02
N PHE A 290 -4.74 -6.72 7.79
CA PHE A 290 -5.32 -8.04 8.03
C PHE A 290 -5.65 -8.26 9.52
N GLU A 291 -6.70 -9.03 9.77
CA GLU A 291 -7.05 -9.52 11.11
C GLU A 291 -7.23 -11.04 11.09
N VAL A 292 -6.27 -11.75 11.68
CA VAL A 292 -6.21 -13.22 11.66
C VAL A 292 -7.42 -13.87 12.34
N ARG A 293 -8.03 -13.19 13.31
CA ARG A 293 -9.16 -13.71 14.10
C ARG A 293 -10.52 -13.39 13.49
N SER A 294 -10.55 -12.54 12.46
CA SER A 294 -11.77 -12.20 11.74
C SER A 294 -12.12 -13.30 10.73
N LYS A 295 -13.42 -13.53 10.51
CA LYS A 295 -13.91 -14.47 9.48
C LYS A 295 -13.60 -13.99 8.06
N SER A 296 -13.63 -12.69 7.84
CA SER A 296 -13.30 -12.07 6.55
C SER A 296 -11.79 -12.05 6.28
N GLY A 297 -10.97 -12.17 7.31
CA GLY A 297 -9.53 -11.92 7.26
C GLY A 297 -9.16 -10.45 7.35
N PHE A 298 -10.14 -9.53 7.34
CA PHE A 298 -9.99 -8.09 7.48
C PHE A 298 -10.35 -7.61 8.89
N PRO A 299 -9.97 -6.37 9.28
CA PRO A 299 -10.32 -5.78 10.57
C PRO A 299 -11.83 -5.80 10.81
N PHE A 300 -12.23 -5.85 12.09
CA PHE A 300 -13.64 -5.98 12.48
C PHE A 300 -14.53 -4.78 12.05
N TYR A 301 -13.94 -3.63 11.79
CA TYR A 301 -14.64 -2.45 11.28
C TYR A 301 -14.89 -2.50 9.76
N TRP A 302 -14.20 -3.41 9.03
CA TRP A 302 -14.34 -3.54 7.59
C TRP A 302 -15.79 -3.76 7.17
N HIS A 303 -16.29 -2.91 6.25
CA HIS A 303 -17.65 -2.92 5.75
C HIS A 303 -18.75 -2.81 6.83
N THR A 304 -18.45 -2.13 7.95
CA THR A 304 -19.40 -1.84 9.02
C THR A 304 -19.45 -0.34 9.32
N HIS A 305 -20.42 0.13 10.11
CA HIS A 305 -20.49 1.52 10.59
C HIS A 305 -19.43 1.85 11.66
N ASP A 306 -18.67 0.87 12.11
CA ASP A 306 -17.50 1.09 12.97
C ASP A 306 -16.29 1.59 12.18
N ASP A 307 -16.31 1.54 10.82
CA ASP A 307 -15.30 2.20 9.99
C ASP A 307 -15.54 3.71 9.93
N ASN A 308 -15.32 4.36 11.04
CA ASN A 308 -15.42 5.80 11.25
C ASN A 308 -14.16 6.34 11.92
N MET A 309 -14.10 7.63 12.23
CA MET A 309 -12.91 8.27 12.81
C MET A 309 -12.44 7.66 14.14
N LYS A 310 -13.28 6.91 14.87
CA LYS A 310 -12.86 6.21 16.10
C LYS A 310 -11.99 4.99 15.81
N ALA A 311 -12.09 4.43 14.61
CA ALA A 311 -11.22 3.35 14.16
C ALA A 311 -9.81 3.85 13.79
N ILE A 312 -9.61 5.14 13.55
CA ILE A 312 -8.35 5.68 13.04
C ILE A 312 -7.34 5.91 14.17
N ASP A 313 -6.14 5.36 14.01
CA ASP A 313 -4.97 5.54 14.86
C ASP A 313 -3.87 6.32 14.12
N LYS A 314 -3.48 7.46 14.69
CA LYS A 314 -2.39 8.30 14.16
C LYS A 314 -1.05 7.55 14.09
N ASN A 315 -0.79 6.59 14.99
CA ASN A 315 0.44 5.79 14.98
C ASN A 315 0.47 4.86 13.76
N THR A 316 -0.67 4.30 13.37
CA THR A 316 -0.78 3.48 12.16
C THR A 316 -0.54 4.34 10.91
N LEU A 317 -1.21 5.50 10.81
CA LEU A 317 -0.97 6.46 9.73
C LEU A 317 0.50 6.88 9.66
N CYS A 318 1.13 7.11 10.83
CA CYS A 318 2.54 7.45 10.95
C CYS A 318 3.46 6.33 10.44
N ALA A 319 3.21 5.09 10.86
CA ALA A 319 4.03 3.94 10.48
C ALA A 319 4.01 3.71 8.95
N VAL A 320 2.81 3.74 8.35
CA VAL A 320 2.67 3.56 6.89
C VAL A 320 3.21 4.77 6.15
N GLY A 321 2.80 5.98 6.52
CA GLY A 321 3.20 7.20 5.81
C GLY A 321 4.70 7.45 5.85
N LYS A 322 5.34 7.24 6.98
CA LYS A 322 6.80 7.33 7.09
C LYS A 322 7.52 6.27 6.28
N THR A 323 6.99 5.06 6.24
CA THR A 323 7.55 3.98 5.42
C THR A 323 7.48 4.32 3.94
N VAL A 324 6.30 4.70 3.44
CA VAL A 324 6.09 5.07 2.03
C VAL A 324 6.96 6.26 1.64
N LEU A 325 6.98 7.33 2.43
CA LEU A 325 7.82 8.50 2.15
C LEU A 325 9.31 8.16 2.13
N GLN A 326 9.77 7.25 3.02
CA GLN A 326 11.14 6.78 3.03
C GLN A 326 11.47 5.94 1.79
N VAL A 327 10.56 5.05 1.36
CA VAL A 327 10.71 4.28 0.11
C VAL A 327 10.87 5.22 -1.08
N VAL A 328 10.02 6.24 -1.19
CA VAL A 328 10.10 7.27 -2.26
C VAL A 328 11.47 7.96 -2.24
N ARG A 329 11.95 8.39 -1.07
CA ARG A 329 13.25 9.06 -0.94
C ARG A 329 14.43 8.17 -1.32
N LEU A 330 14.42 6.91 -0.88
CA LEU A 330 15.45 5.94 -1.24
C LEU A 330 15.43 5.62 -2.74
N ALA A 331 14.25 5.50 -3.33
CA ALA A 331 14.09 5.30 -4.77
C ALA A 331 14.58 6.51 -5.57
N ASN A 332 14.30 7.73 -5.09
CA ASN A 332 14.72 8.98 -5.74
C ASN A 332 16.25 9.12 -5.84
N VAL A 333 16.99 8.58 -4.88
CA VAL A 333 18.48 8.58 -4.89
C VAL A 333 19.08 7.25 -5.37
N ASN A 334 18.30 6.38 -6.01
CA ASN A 334 18.71 5.06 -6.53
C ASN A 334 19.29 4.09 -5.48
N HIS A 335 18.95 4.26 -4.20
CA HIS A 335 19.38 3.39 -3.11
C HIS A 335 18.35 2.32 -2.72
N PHE A 336 17.23 2.26 -3.43
CA PHE A 336 16.15 1.34 -3.13
C PHE A 336 16.18 0.07 -4.01
N TYR A 337 16.65 0.18 -5.24
CA TYR A 337 16.66 -0.89 -6.24
C TYR A 337 18.02 -1.59 -6.33
#